data_e560dd8278a1157f0ddf52f2a63bd107
#
_entry.id   e560dd8278a1157f0ddf52f2a63bd107
#
_cell.length_a   1.000
_cell.length_b   1.000
_cell.length_c   1.000
_cell.angle_alpha   90.00
_cell.angle_beta   90.00
_cell.angle_gamma   90.00
#
_symmetry.space_group_name_H-M   'P 1'
#
loop_
_entity.id
_entity.type
_entity.pdbx_description
1 polymer ?
#
loop_
_entity_poly.entity_id
_entity_poly.type
_entity_poly.pdbx_seq_one_letter_code
_entity_poly.pdbx_strand_id
1 'polypeptide(L)'
;MNNLLLGFFYFTFSFLMFIFSGILVLGLRLELINFSTNIFKTDFFNSLTTLHGLIMIFGFLMPSFSGLSYWIIPYLLFYKNLFFLKSGFYFFFILLIASIFIIFSFFLPSGNISSGWTLYTPLSIQSNFNIDFIIFSIYFLSFSTIFNSLNISLTILKFFKLSLLKMSIFLWSFLIASYLSLIVVPVLIGLITMITLDKYFNTSFFNPVFKGDSVMYQHIFWFFGHPEVYIIILPSFGIISQIISVFAKKKIFSYSSMIYAIISISIASLIVWGHHMFVSGVPFLAQSFFMYCTMLISIPTGIKVFNWMFTIWRGFLYFETPFLFALGFIFFFIIGGFSGILLSSAPLDIFYHGTYFVVAHFHYIMVSSSIFSIYSCWYYWSPIIFKVKFNDFRSKFHFWVTFFFLNFSFFPMHFLGFKGMPRRYFDYPVYYNFYNRFITYNSFFLGFFQIYYFYYIFFPILCF
;
A
#
# COMPACT_ATOMS: atom_id res chain seq x y z
N MET A 1 0.83 -29.00 -8.27
CA MET A 1 0.69 -27.54 -8.03
C MET A 1 -0.72 -27.24 -7.59
N ASN A 2 -0.93 -26.53 -6.50
CA ASN A 2 -2.23 -26.15 -6.02
C ASN A 2 -2.24 -24.67 -5.60
N ASN A 3 -3.42 -24.08 -5.43
CA ASN A 3 -3.56 -22.68 -5.05
C ASN A 3 -2.95 -22.36 -3.69
N LEU A 4 -2.99 -23.34 -2.77
CA LEU A 4 -2.42 -23.17 -1.43
C LEU A 4 -0.92 -22.92 -1.49
N LEU A 5 -0.21 -23.69 -2.32
CA LEU A 5 1.23 -23.52 -2.52
C LEU A 5 1.55 -22.17 -3.19
N LEU A 6 0.78 -21.77 -4.22
CA LEU A 6 0.99 -20.49 -4.89
C LEU A 6 0.77 -19.32 -3.93
N GLY A 7 -0.35 -19.32 -3.20
CA GLY A 7 -0.64 -18.30 -2.22
C GLY A 7 0.39 -18.26 -1.09
N PHE A 8 0.91 -19.42 -0.67
CA PHE A 8 1.97 -19.51 0.31
C PHE A 8 3.28 -18.86 -0.19
N PHE A 9 3.66 -19.08 -1.45
CA PHE A 9 4.84 -18.44 -2.03
C PHE A 9 4.71 -16.92 -2.07
N TYR A 10 3.57 -16.39 -2.55
CA TYR A 10 3.31 -14.95 -2.56
C TYR A 10 3.35 -14.34 -1.16
N PHE A 11 2.75 -15.03 -0.20
CA PHE A 11 2.66 -14.52 1.17
C PHE A 11 4.01 -14.56 1.90
N THR A 12 4.75 -15.66 1.78
CA THR A 12 6.10 -15.78 2.37
C THR A 12 7.05 -14.75 1.76
N PHE A 13 7.04 -14.63 0.44
CA PHE A 13 7.82 -13.62 -0.27
C PHE A 13 7.49 -12.21 0.24
N SER A 14 6.21 -11.87 0.34
CA SER A 14 5.78 -10.54 0.77
C SER A 14 6.27 -10.20 2.18
N PHE A 15 6.25 -11.15 3.10
CA PHE A 15 6.76 -10.92 4.46
C PHE A 15 8.28 -10.81 4.52
N LEU A 16 9.02 -11.54 3.70
CA LEU A 16 10.48 -11.35 3.59
C LEU A 16 10.80 -9.93 3.09
N MET A 17 10.06 -9.44 2.10
CA MET A 17 10.20 -8.07 1.59
C MET A 17 9.77 -7.01 2.63
N PHE A 18 8.75 -7.30 3.45
CA PHE A 18 8.36 -6.45 4.58
C PHE A 18 9.49 -6.29 5.60
N ILE A 19 10.14 -7.39 5.99
CA ILE A 19 11.26 -7.35 6.94
C ILE A 19 12.44 -6.59 6.32
N PHE A 20 12.81 -6.89 5.08
CA PHE A 20 13.91 -6.22 4.40
C PHE A 20 13.68 -4.71 4.31
N SER A 21 12.52 -4.28 3.85
CA SER A 21 12.14 -2.88 3.78
C SER A 21 12.02 -2.21 5.16
N GLY A 22 11.60 -2.98 6.17
CA GLY A 22 11.60 -2.56 7.56
C GLY A 22 13.02 -2.23 8.07
N ILE A 23 14.01 -3.05 7.72
CA ILE A 23 15.41 -2.79 8.06
C ILE A 23 15.91 -1.49 7.40
N LEU A 24 15.56 -1.25 6.13
CA LEU A 24 15.92 0.00 5.44
C LEU A 24 15.36 1.24 6.15
N VAL A 25 14.11 1.20 6.58
CA VAL A 25 13.51 2.34 7.28
C VAL A 25 14.05 2.53 8.69
N LEU A 26 14.48 1.46 9.37
CA LEU A 26 15.18 1.60 10.66
C LEU A 26 16.53 2.30 10.46
N GLY A 27 17.24 2.06 9.36
CA GLY A 27 18.42 2.84 8.98
C GLY A 27 18.09 4.35 8.82
N LEU A 28 17.01 4.69 8.11
CA LEU A 28 16.53 6.08 8.01
C LEU A 28 16.24 6.70 9.38
N ARG A 29 15.62 5.94 10.27
CA ARG A 29 15.28 6.43 11.62
C ARG A 29 16.51 6.59 12.52
N LEU A 30 17.58 5.81 12.28
CA LEU A 30 18.87 6.02 12.95
C LEU A 30 19.50 7.36 12.56
N GLU A 31 19.47 7.72 11.27
CA GLU A 31 19.96 9.04 10.84
C GLU A 31 19.18 10.18 11.49
N LEU A 32 17.87 10.03 11.60
CA LEU A 32 16.97 11.03 12.15
C LEU A 32 16.83 10.97 13.69
N ILE A 33 17.66 10.22 14.41
CA ILE A 33 17.52 10.09 15.88
C ILE A 33 17.90 11.37 16.62
N ASN A 34 18.94 12.07 16.13
CA ASN A 34 19.35 13.36 16.64
C ASN A 34 19.58 14.32 15.47
N PHE A 35 19.49 15.63 15.75
CA PHE A 35 19.94 16.63 14.78
C PHE A 35 21.44 16.50 14.59
N SER A 36 21.90 16.78 13.37
CA SER A 36 23.33 16.71 12.96
C SER A 36 23.97 15.33 13.16
N THR A 37 23.18 14.24 13.22
CA THR A 37 23.75 12.90 13.05
C THR A 37 24.17 12.72 11.61
N ASN A 38 25.43 12.36 11.37
CA ASN A 38 25.98 12.14 10.03
C ASN A 38 26.49 10.71 9.91
N ILE A 39 25.57 9.72 10.06
CA ILE A 39 25.88 8.29 9.93
C ILE A 39 26.00 7.92 8.46
N PHE A 40 25.11 8.45 7.63
CA PHE A 40 25.03 8.16 6.20
C PHE A 40 25.32 9.38 5.33
N LYS A 41 25.79 9.16 4.11
CA LYS A 41 25.84 10.19 3.07
C LYS A 41 24.41 10.52 2.59
N THR A 42 24.17 11.75 2.15
CA THR A 42 22.85 12.22 1.69
C THR A 42 22.25 11.34 0.59
N ASP A 43 23.06 10.93 -0.37
CA ASP A 43 22.60 10.08 -1.48
C ASP A 43 22.18 8.68 -0.99
N PHE A 44 22.91 8.14 0.00
CA PHE A 44 22.56 6.86 0.60
C PHE A 44 21.24 6.95 1.39
N PHE A 45 21.04 8.02 2.15
CA PHE A 45 19.78 8.29 2.84
C PHE A 45 18.60 8.37 1.86
N ASN A 46 18.77 9.07 0.74
CA ASN A 46 17.75 9.17 -0.30
C ASN A 46 17.49 7.84 -1.00
N SER A 47 18.50 7.00 -1.17
CA SER A 47 18.30 5.64 -1.70
C SER A 47 17.52 4.75 -0.75
N LEU A 48 17.75 4.83 0.56
CA LEU A 48 16.96 4.12 1.56
C LEU A 48 15.48 4.51 1.48
N THR A 49 15.16 5.81 1.33
CA THR A 49 13.78 6.29 1.18
C THR A 49 13.12 5.77 -0.10
N THR A 50 13.86 5.77 -1.21
CA THR A 50 13.37 5.29 -2.50
C THR A 50 13.03 3.81 -2.46
N LEU A 51 13.97 3.00 -1.97
CA LEU A 51 13.82 1.54 -1.91
C LEU A 51 12.77 1.12 -0.89
N HIS A 52 12.72 1.76 0.28
CA HIS A 52 11.66 1.51 1.25
C HIS A 52 10.27 1.68 0.62
N GLY A 53 10.03 2.78 -0.10
CA GLY A 53 8.75 3.03 -0.74
C GLY A 53 8.40 1.99 -1.81
N LEU A 54 9.32 1.71 -2.73
CA LEU A 54 9.11 0.73 -3.81
C LEU A 54 8.87 -0.68 -3.28
N ILE A 55 9.68 -1.13 -2.32
CA ILE A 55 9.57 -2.48 -1.77
C ILE A 55 8.30 -2.65 -0.94
N MET A 56 7.90 -1.65 -0.14
CA MET A 56 6.67 -1.74 0.65
C MET A 56 5.42 -1.82 -0.22
N ILE A 57 5.35 -1.07 -1.30
CA ILE A 57 4.19 -1.08 -2.20
C ILE A 57 4.19 -2.36 -3.04
N PHE A 58 5.21 -2.57 -3.85
CA PHE A 58 5.25 -3.63 -4.86
C PHE A 58 5.77 -4.98 -4.34
N GLY A 59 6.62 -4.97 -3.32
CA GLY A 59 7.19 -6.20 -2.75
C GLY A 59 6.37 -6.76 -1.58
N PHE A 60 5.68 -5.92 -0.81
CA PHE A 60 4.91 -6.37 0.37
C PHE A 60 3.40 -6.28 0.18
N LEU A 61 2.82 -5.09 0.03
CA LEU A 61 1.36 -4.91 0.10
C LEU A 61 0.64 -5.64 -1.04
N MET A 62 1.03 -5.40 -2.29
CA MET A 62 0.38 -6.03 -3.43
C MET A 62 0.54 -7.56 -3.44
N PRO A 63 1.74 -8.15 -3.23
CA PRO A 63 1.87 -9.59 -3.17
C PRO A 63 1.16 -10.23 -1.98
N SER A 64 1.04 -9.56 -0.83
CA SER A 64 0.27 -10.06 0.31
C SER A 64 -1.19 -10.26 -0.04
N PHE A 65 -1.84 -9.26 -0.65
CA PHE A 65 -3.24 -9.38 -1.09
C PHE A 65 -3.41 -10.41 -2.20
N SER A 66 -2.42 -10.53 -3.09
CA SER A 66 -2.41 -11.59 -4.12
C SER A 66 -2.36 -12.98 -3.49
N GLY A 67 -1.49 -13.19 -2.52
CA GLY A 67 -1.39 -14.46 -1.79
C GLY A 67 -2.70 -14.83 -1.06
N LEU A 68 -3.30 -13.86 -0.35
CA LEU A 68 -4.59 -14.05 0.31
C LEU A 68 -5.71 -14.35 -0.70
N SER A 69 -5.73 -13.68 -1.84
CA SER A 69 -6.73 -13.92 -2.89
C SER A 69 -6.65 -15.35 -3.43
N TYR A 70 -5.44 -15.88 -3.63
CA TYR A 70 -5.22 -17.23 -4.14
C TYR A 70 -5.66 -18.32 -3.17
N TRP A 71 -5.66 -18.05 -1.88
CA TRP A 71 -6.20 -18.97 -0.88
C TRP A 71 -7.72 -18.87 -0.77
N ILE A 72 -8.25 -17.67 -0.68
CA ILE A 72 -9.62 -17.43 -0.20
C ILE A 72 -10.62 -17.44 -1.36
N ILE A 73 -10.27 -16.91 -2.53
CA ILE A 73 -11.21 -16.81 -3.67
C ILE A 73 -11.68 -18.20 -4.13
N PRO A 74 -10.80 -19.19 -4.41
CA PRO A 74 -11.24 -20.54 -4.78
C PRO A 74 -12.10 -21.19 -3.70
N TYR A 75 -11.75 -20.98 -2.42
CA TYR A 75 -12.51 -21.50 -1.29
C TYR A 75 -13.93 -20.92 -1.25
N LEU A 76 -14.09 -19.61 -1.40
CA LEU A 76 -15.39 -18.93 -1.41
C LEU A 76 -16.25 -19.29 -2.64
N LEU A 77 -15.62 -19.65 -3.74
CA LEU A 77 -16.28 -20.07 -4.98
C LEU A 77 -16.60 -21.57 -5.00
N PHE A 78 -16.17 -22.34 -3.98
CA PHE A 78 -16.25 -23.80 -3.94
C PHE A 78 -15.56 -24.46 -5.15
N TYR A 79 -14.48 -23.87 -5.63
CA TYR A 79 -13.67 -24.40 -6.73
C TYR A 79 -12.30 -24.84 -6.25
N LYS A 80 -11.76 -25.89 -6.92
CA LYS A 80 -10.45 -26.44 -6.54
C LYS A 80 -9.27 -25.55 -6.96
N ASN A 81 -9.37 -24.90 -8.12
CA ASN A 81 -8.23 -24.16 -8.71
C ASN A 81 -8.66 -22.81 -9.26
N LEU A 82 -7.69 -21.87 -9.33
CA LEU A 82 -7.77 -20.64 -10.10
C LEU A 82 -7.91 -20.94 -11.60
N PHE A 83 -8.39 -19.97 -12.36
CA PHE A 83 -8.58 -20.15 -13.80
C PHE A 83 -7.25 -20.43 -14.52
N PHE A 84 -6.19 -19.67 -14.21
CA PHE A 84 -4.85 -19.84 -14.78
C PHE A 84 -3.82 -20.21 -13.69
N LEU A 85 -3.95 -21.36 -13.05
CA LEU A 85 -3.07 -21.74 -11.95
C LEU A 85 -1.61 -21.87 -12.38
N LYS A 86 -1.32 -22.55 -13.52
CA LYS A 86 0.06 -22.79 -13.97
C LYS A 86 0.80 -21.49 -14.27
N SER A 87 0.15 -20.58 -14.99
CA SER A 87 0.72 -19.27 -15.31
C SER A 87 0.86 -18.38 -14.08
N GLY A 88 0.04 -18.55 -13.03
CA GLY A 88 0.24 -17.88 -11.74
C GLY A 88 1.64 -18.14 -11.15
N PHE A 89 2.18 -19.34 -11.29
CA PHE A 89 3.56 -19.66 -10.88
C PHE A 89 4.61 -18.96 -11.75
N TYR A 90 4.42 -18.88 -13.07
CA TYR A 90 5.35 -18.15 -13.94
C TYR A 90 5.41 -16.68 -13.57
N PHE A 91 4.27 -16.04 -13.29
CA PHE A 91 4.24 -14.63 -12.91
C PHE A 91 4.75 -14.38 -11.50
N PHE A 92 4.67 -15.36 -10.61
CA PHE A 92 5.40 -15.33 -9.34
C PHE A 92 6.92 -15.31 -9.55
N PHE A 93 7.47 -16.12 -10.45
CA PHE A 93 8.90 -16.08 -10.76
C PHE A 93 9.32 -14.74 -11.40
N ILE A 94 8.48 -14.14 -12.25
CA ILE A 94 8.71 -12.79 -12.78
C ILE A 94 8.76 -11.76 -11.64
N LEU A 95 7.89 -11.86 -10.65
CA LEU A 95 7.90 -11.02 -9.45
C LEU A 95 9.21 -11.18 -8.66
N LEU A 96 9.72 -12.40 -8.52
CA LEU A 96 11.02 -12.65 -7.87
C LEU A 96 12.17 -11.98 -8.63
N ILE A 97 12.22 -12.12 -9.95
CA ILE A 97 13.23 -11.47 -10.80
C ILE A 97 13.19 -9.96 -10.63
N ALA A 98 11.98 -9.36 -10.66
CA ALA A 98 11.79 -7.94 -10.46
C ALA A 98 12.36 -7.46 -9.11
N SER A 99 12.11 -8.24 -8.06
CA SER A 99 12.58 -7.90 -6.72
C SER A 99 14.11 -8.03 -6.59
N ILE A 100 14.70 -9.00 -7.26
CA ILE A 100 16.16 -9.14 -7.33
C ILE A 100 16.77 -7.89 -7.99
N PHE A 101 16.18 -7.35 -9.06
CA PHE A 101 16.65 -6.11 -9.69
C PHE A 101 16.57 -4.91 -8.74
N ILE A 102 15.48 -4.75 -7.98
CA ILE A 102 15.39 -3.67 -6.98
C ILE A 102 16.48 -3.81 -5.91
N ILE A 103 16.65 -5.00 -5.36
CA ILE A 103 17.64 -5.25 -4.32
C ILE A 103 19.05 -5.07 -4.88
N PHE A 104 19.33 -5.58 -6.08
CA PHE A 104 20.62 -5.48 -6.72
C PHE A 104 21.01 -4.03 -7.03
N SER A 105 20.04 -3.19 -7.42
CA SER A 105 20.28 -1.75 -7.66
C SER A 105 20.86 -1.03 -6.44
N PHE A 106 20.62 -1.52 -5.23
CA PHE A 106 21.14 -0.93 -3.99
C PHE A 106 22.63 -1.22 -3.77
N PHE A 107 23.11 -2.38 -4.22
CA PHE A 107 24.49 -2.83 -3.97
C PHE A 107 25.48 -2.43 -5.05
N LEU A 108 25.04 -1.83 -6.14
CA LEU A 108 25.91 -1.43 -7.23
C LEU A 108 26.73 -0.18 -6.89
N PRO A 109 28.02 -0.14 -7.24
CA PRO A 109 28.93 0.96 -6.90
C PRO A 109 28.73 2.24 -7.72
N SER A 110 27.91 2.22 -8.77
CA SER A 110 27.72 3.32 -9.72
C SER A 110 26.91 4.52 -9.16
N GLY A 111 26.53 4.50 -7.90
CA GLY A 111 25.84 5.60 -7.22
C GLY A 111 24.45 5.23 -6.73
N ASN A 112 23.94 6.01 -5.80
CA ASN A 112 22.66 5.78 -5.15
C ASN A 112 21.50 6.36 -5.95
N ILE A 113 20.32 5.73 -5.82
CA ILE A 113 19.08 6.17 -6.48
C ILE A 113 18.39 7.17 -5.58
N SER A 114 18.55 8.45 -5.85
CA SER A 114 18.07 9.55 -5.01
C SER A 114 16.75 10.19 -5.47
N SER A 115 16.16 9.70 -6.57
CA SER A 115 14.95 10.30 -7.19
C SER A 115 13.64 10.05 -6.44
N GLY A 116 13.64 9.19 -5.40
CA GLY A 116 12.43 8.73 -4.72
C GLY A 116 11.61 7.72 -5.53
N TRP A 117 10.64 7.06 -4.90
CA TRP A 117 9.82 6.02 -5.52
C TRP A 117 8.96 6.52 -6.70
N THR A 118 8.73 7.83 -6.80
CA THR A 118 7.97 8.47 -7.87
C THR A 118 8.80 8.68 -9.14
N LEU A 119 10.12 8.54 -9.08
CA LEU A 119 11.05 8.65 -10.21
C LEU A 119 10.87 9.92 -11.05
N TYR A 120 10.68 11.08 -10.42
CA TYR A 120 10.42 12.34 -11.12
C TYR A 120 11.57 12.74 -12.05
N THR A 121 11.18 13.12 -13.27
CA THR A 121 12.06 13.70 -14.27
C THR A 121 12.24 15.21 -14.01
N PRO A 122 13.38 15.83 -14.37
CA PRO A 122 14.53 15.26 -15.09
C PRO A 122 15.52 14.46 -14.22
N LEU A 123 15.40 14.49 -12.88
CA LEU A 123 16.35 13.85 -11.97
C LEU A 123 16.55 12.36 -12.24
N SER A 124 15.47 11.63 -12.55
CA SER A 124 15.55 10.21 -12.86
C SER A 124 16.27 9.89 -14.17
N ILE A 125 16.22 10.78 -15.17
CA ILE A 125 16.92 10.61 -16.45
C ILE A 125 18.40 10.91 -16.31
N GLN A 126 18.76 11.88 -15.47
CA GLN A 126 20.14 12.30 -15.22
C GLN A 126 20.91 11.36 -14.28
N SER A 127 20.20 10.45 -13.63
CA SER A 127 20.79 9.52 -12.66
C SER A 127 21.63 8.43 -13.34
N ASN A 128 22.53 7.85 -12.55
CA ASN A 128 23.47 6.82 -12.96
C ASN A 128 22.77 5.51 -13.39
N PHE A 129 23.58 4.54 -13.85
CA PHE A 129 23.15 3.22 -14.37
C PHE A 129 22.23 2.42 -13.42
N ASN A 130 22.27 2.69 -12.12
CA ASN A 130 21.47 1.95 -11.13
C ASN A 130 19.95 2.10 -11.33
N ILE A 131 19.49 3.20 -11.87
CA ILE A 131 18.06 3.42 -12.12
C ILE A 131 17.50 2.44 -13.17
N ASP A 132 18.35 1.93 -14.07
CA ASP A 132 17.92 1.01 -15.12
C ASP A 132 17.42 -0.30 -14.52
N PHE A 133 18.03 -0.76 -13.44
CA PHE A 133 17.54 -1.93 -12.71
C PHE A 133 16.16 -1.69 -12.09
N ILE A 134 15.88 -0.49 -11.61
CA ILE A 134 14.54 -0.13 -11.16
C ILE A 134 13.56 -0.05 -12.33
N ILE A 135 13.94 0.55 -13.45
CA ILE A 135 13.13 0.61 -14.65
C ILE A 135 12.75 -0.80 -15.11
N PHE A 136 13.73 -1.70 -15.26
CA PHE A 136 13.47 -3.11 -15.61
C PHE A 136 12.60 -3.81 -14.57
N SER A 137 12.86 -3.57 -13.28
CA SER A 137 12.02 -4.12 -12.23
C SER A 137 10.57 -3.70 -12.37
N ILE A 138 10.29 -2.41 -12.60
CA ILE A 138 8.92 -1.91 -12.75
C ILE A 138 8.23 -2.55 -13.97
N TYR A 139 8.92 -2.79 -15.07
CA TYR A 139 8.34 -3.54 -16.20
C TYR A 139 7.90 -4.94 -15.77
N PHE A 140 8.78 -5.70 -15.12
CA PHE A 140 8.44 -7.06 -14.67
C PHE A 140 7.33 -7.07 -13.62
N LEU A 141 7.34 -6.13 -12.67
CA LEU A 141 6.28 -5.95 -11.70
C LEU A 141 4.93 -5.65 -12.38
N SER A 142 4.93 -4.75 -13.36
CA SER A 142 3.73 -4.38 -14.09
C SER A 142 3.13 -5.56 -14.87
N PHE A 143 3.96 -6.34 -15.55
CA PHE A 143 3.49 -7.57 -16.22
C PHE A 143 2.93 -8.58 -15.23
N SER A 144 3.61 -8.79 -14.10
CA SER A 144 3.13 -9.71 -13.05
C SER A 144 1.79 -9.25 -12.47
N THR A 145 1.61 -7.95 -12.21
CA THR A 145 0.37 -7.40 -11.63
C THR A 145 -0.80 -7.46 -12.62
N ILE A 146 -0.60 -7.13 -13.89
CA ILE A 146 -1.64 -7.24 -14.94
C ILE A 146 -2.14 -8.67 -15.02
N PHE A 147 -1.22 -9.63 -15.10
CA PHE A 147 -1.62 -11.03 -15.22
C PHE A 147 -2.32 -11.55 -13.96
N ASN A 148 -1.85 -11.15 -12.80
CA ASN A 148 -2.48 -11.48 -11.52
C ASN A 148 -3.92 -10.95 -11.48
N SER A 149 -4.12 -9.71 -11.89
CA SER A 149 -5.44 -9.08 -11.95
C SER A 149 -6.37 -9.76 -12.96
N LEU A 150 -5.86 -10.16 -14.12
CA LEU A 150 -6.59 -10.99 -15.09
C LEU A 150 -7.01 -12.34 -14.50
N ASN A 151 -6.09 -13.02 -13.83
CA ASN A 151 -6.35 -14.34 -13.24
C ASN A 151 -7.43 -14.26 -12.16
N ILE A 152 -7.36 -13.26 -11.27
CA ILE A 152 -8.36 -13.04 -10.21
C ILE A 152 -9.72 -12.71 -10.82
N SER A 153 -9.80 -11.74 -11.73
CA SER A 153 -11.07 -11.30 -12.32
C SER A 153 -11.75 -12.41 -13.12
N LEU A 154 -11.01 -13.12 -13.97
CA LEU A 154 -11.54 -14.24 -14.74
C LEU A 154 -11.95 -15.43 -13.85
N THR A 155 -11.22 -15.70 -12.77
CA THR A 155 -11.60 -16.73 -11.80
C THR A 155 -12.94 -16.41 -11.16
N ILE A 156 -13.13 -15.17 -10.70
CA ILE A 156 -14.39 -14.74 -10.08
C ILE A 156 -15.54 -14.81 -11.08
N LEU A 157 -15.39 -14.21 -12.27
CA LEU A 157 -16.45 -14.12 -13.26
C LEU A 157 -16.88 -15.49 -13.81
N LYS A 158 -15.91 -16.37 -14.07
CA LYS A 158 -16.20 -17.69 -14.64
C LYS A 158 -16.86 -18.64 -13.64
N PHE A 159 -16.40 -18.60 -12.39
CA PHE A 159 -16.83 -19.60 -11.41
C PHE A 159 -17.96 -19.13 -10.50
N PHE A 160 -18.26 -17.83 -10.46
CA PHE A 160 -19.42 -17.33 -9.74
C PHE A 160 -20.68 -17.48 -10.61
N LYS A 161 -21.51 -18.49 -10.29
CA LYS A 161 -22.69 -18.88 -11.08
C LYS A 161 -24.00 -18.19 -10.68
N LEU A 162 -24.00 -17.48 -9.55
CA LEU A 162 -25.18 -16.77 -9.06
C LEU A 162 -25.24 -15.35 -9.64
N SER A 163 -26.38 -14.67 -9.41
CA SER A 163 -26.48 -13.24 -9.76
C SER A 163 -25.46 -12.41 -8.98
N LEU A 164 -24.82 -11.43 -9.64
CA LEU A 164 -23.75 -10.60 -9.05
C LEU A 164 -24.16 -9.96 -7.70
N LEU A 165 -25.43 -9.62 -7.53
CA LEU A 165 -25.96 -9.06 -6.28
C LEU A 165 -25.95 -10.06 -5.08
N LYS A 166 -25.66 -11.34 -5.32
CA LYS A 166 -25.47 -12.35 -4.27
C LYS A 166 -24.00 -12.61 -3.95
N MET A 167 -23.08 -11.96 -4.66
CA MET A 167 -21.64 -12.13 -4.48
C MET A 167 -21.19 -11.48 -3.17
N SER A 168 -20.28 -12.13 -2.42
CA SER A 168 -19.77 -11.56 -1.17
C SER A 168 -19.02 -10.24 -1.40
N ILE A 169 -19.03 -9.33 -0.42
CA ILE A 169 -18.30 -8.05 -0.50
C ILE A 169 -16.79 -8.30 -0.66
N PHE A 170 -16.27 -9.39 -0.12
CA PHE A 170 -14.90 -9.84 -0.33
C PHE A 170 -14.59 -10.04 -1.83
N LEU A 171 -15.40 -10.82 -2.53
CA LEU A 171 -15.20 -11.06 -3.96
C LEU A 171 -15.38 -9.77 -4.79
N TRP A 172 -16.36 -8.92 -4.44
CA TRP A 172 -16.54 -7.62 -5.06
C TRP A 172 -15.31 -6.72 -4.94
N SER A 173 -14.72 -6.66 -3.75
CA SER A 173 -13.56 -5.80 -3.50
C SER A 173 -12.33 -6.23 -4.33
N PHE A 174 -12.07 -7.52 -4.43
CA PHE A 174 -10.99 -8.06 -5.26
C PHE A 174 -11.26 -7.91 -6.76
N LEU A 175 -12.51 -8.11 -7.19
CA LEU A 175 -12.89 -7.94 -8.59
C LEU A 175 -12.69 -6.48 -9.06
N ILE A 176 -13.17 -5.51 -8.27
CA ILE A 176 -13.06 -4.10 -8.62
C ILE A 176 -11.59 -3.63 -8.54
N ALA A 177 -10.83 -4.07 -7.54
CA ALA A 177 -9.39 -3.78 -7.47
C ALA A 177 -8.65 -4.34 -8.69
N SER A 178 -9.00 -5.54 -9.16
CA SER A 178 -8.42 -6.15 -10.35
C SER A 178 -8.75 -5.34 -11.63
N TYR A 179 -9.99 -4.89 -11.80
CA TYR A 179 -10.35 -4.05 -12.95
C TYR A 179 -9.63 -2.71 -12.94
N LEU A 180 -9.54 -2.07 -11.77
CA LEU A 180 -8.82 -0.81 -11.63
C LEU A 180 -7.34 -0.99 -12.00
N SER A 181 -6.70 -2.06 -11.55
CA SER A 181 -5.31 -2.41 -11.89
C SER A 181 -5.12 -2.62 -13.40
N LEU A 182 -6.05 -3.31 -14.07
CA LEU A 182 -5.99 -3.52 -15.53
C LEU A 182 -6.08 -2.22 -16.34
N ILE A 183 -6.71 -1.18 -15.79
CA ILE A 183 -6.82 0.13 -16.44
C ILE A 183 -5.52 0.93 -16.23
N VAL A 184 -4.97 0.99 -15.02
CA VAL A 184 -3.94 1.98 -14.68
C VAL A 184 -2.51 1.46 -14.83
N VAL A 185 -2.25 0.16 -14.65
CA VAL A 185 -0.89 -0.40 -14.77
C VAL A 185 -0.33 -0.29 -16.20
N PRO A 186 -1.11 -0.45 -17.30
CA PRO A 186 -0.61 -0.17 -18.63
C PRO A 186 -0.13 1.28 -18.84
N VAL A 187 -0.74 2.25 -18.15
CA VAL A 187 -0.30 3.65 -18.19
C VAL A 187 1.09 3.80 -17.55
N LEU A 188 1.35 3.09 -16.44
CA LEU A 188 2.68 3.05 -15.84
C LEU A 188 3.72 2.45 -16.80
N ILE A 189 3.39 1.38 -17.50
CA ILE A 189 4.28 0.79 -18.52
C ILE A 189 4.61 1.82 -19.60
N GLY A 190 3.60 2.53 -20.11
CA GLY A 190 3.79 3.59 -21.10
C GLY A 190 4.73 4.70 -20.58
N LEU A 191 4.53 5.15 -19.34
CA LEU A 191 5.38 6.17 -18.73
C LEU A 191 6.84 5.72 -18.60
N ILE A 192 7.07 4.50 -18.12
CA ILE A 192 8.43 3.94 -17.97
C ILE A 192 9.09 3.75 -19.34
N THR A 193 8.30 3.42 -20.38
CA THR A 193 8.79 3.37 -21.76
C THR A 193 9.24 4.74 -22.24
N MET A 194 8.49 5.81 -21.96
CA MET A 194 8.88 7.18 -22.30
C MET A 194 10.19 7.60 -21.60
N ILE A 195 10.39 7.25 -20.32
CA ILE A 195 11.67 7.48 -19.62
C ILE A 195 12.82 6.75 -20.32
N THR A 196 12.60 5.48 -20.68
CA THR A 196 13.62 4.66 -21.36
C THR A 196 14.00 5.26 -22.72
N LEU A 197 13.02 5.76 -23.47
CA LEU A 197 13.24 6.42 -24.74
C LEU A 197 14.02 7.73 -24.58
N ASP A 198 13.69 8.55 -23.60
CA ASP A 198 14.42 9.79 -23.30
C ASP A 198 15.87 9.51 -22.90
N LYS A 199 16.11 8.41 -22.16
CA LYS A 199 17.45 8.08 -21.68
C LYS A 199 18.36 7.49 -22.76
N TYR A 200 17.84 6.63 -23.64
CA TYR A 200 18.64 5.83 -24.57
C TYR A 200 18.48 6.21 -26.05
N PHE A 201 17.37 6.79 -26.41
CA PHE A 201 17.04 7.11 -27.82
C PHE A 201 16.98 8.61 -28.11
N ASN A 202 17.44 9.45 -27.17
CA ASN A 202 17.49 10.91 -27.30
C ASN A 202 16.12 11.54 -27.65
N THR A 203 15.02 10.93 -27.24
CA THR A 203 13.72 11.59 -27.29
C THR A 203 13.64 12.68 -26.21
N SER A 204 12.68 13.57 -26.28
CA SER A 204 12.55 14.70 -25.37
C SER A 204 11.15 14.82 -24.79
N PHE A 205 10.56 13.71 -24.33
CA PHE A 205 9.24 13.75 -23.69
C PHE A 205 9.26 14.61 -22.42
N PHE A 206 10.30 14.47 -21.60
CA PHE A 206 10.34 15.05 -20.25
C PHE A 206 11.54 15.99 -20.03
N ASN A 207 12.42 16.15 -21.00
CA ASN A 207 13.60 17.03 -20.87
C ASN A 207 13.27 18.47 -21.30
N PRO A 208 13.21 19.46 -20.36
CA PRO A 208 12.85 20.84 -20.67
C PRO A 208 13.81 21.54 -21.64
N VAL A 209 15.10 21.12 -21.66
CA VAL A 209 16.12 21.71 -22.56
C VAL A 209 15.71 21.51 -24.03
N PHE A 210 15.06 20.41 -24.36
CA PHE A 210 14.60 20.07 -25.72
C PHE A 210 13.09 20.18 -25.86
N LYS A 211 12.44 21.11 -25.15
CA LYS A 211 11.00 21.37 -25.18
C LYS A 211 10.12 20.23 -24.62
N GLY A 212 10.69 19.31 -23.83
CA GLY A 212 9.92 18.33 -23.09
C GLY A 212 9.25 18.95 -21.85
N ASP A 213 8.26 18.24 -21.28
CA ASP A 213 7.50 18.73 -20.13
C ASP A 213 7.58 17.76 -18.95
N SER A 214 8.24 18.17 -17.87
CA SER A 214 8.33 17.40 -16.62
C SER A 214 7.01 17.38 -15.84
N VAL A 215 6.09 18.33 -16.07
CA VAL A 215 4.75 18.33 -15.47
C VAL A 215 3.88 17.25 -16.13
N MET A 216 4.03 17.04 -17.43
CA MET A 216 3.40 15.93 -18.14
C MET A 216 3.76 14.57 -17.51
N TYR A 217 5.04 14.39 -17.11
CA TYR A 217 5.47 13.21 -16.36
C TYR A 217 4.62 13.02 -15.10
N GLN A 218 4.44 14.07 -14.30
CA GLN A 218 3.70 14.02 -13.05
C GLN A 218 2.23 13.67 -13.29
N HIS A 219 1.59 14.22 -14.31
CA HIS A 219 0.21 13.87 -14.67
C HIS A 219 0.05 12.39 -15.00
N ILE A 220 0.91 11.84 -15.87
CA ILE A 220 0.84 10.44 -16.27
C ILE A 220 1.15 9.52 -15.07
N PHE A 221 2.18 9.87 -14.27
CA PHE A 221 2.52 9.10 -13.08
C PHE A 221 1.38 9.06 -12.08
N TRP A 222 0.77 10.20 -11.75
CA TRP A 222 -0.28 10.25 -10.74
C TRP A 222 -1.62 9.72 -11.24
N PHE A 223 -1.88 9.70 -12.53
CA PHE A 223 -3.01 8.97 -13.11
C PHE A 223 -2.92 7.47 -12.80
N PHE A 224 -1.71 6.92 -12.70
CA PHE A 224 -1.48 5.58 -12.15
C PHE A 224 -1.43 5.62 -10.60
N GLY A 225 -0.64 6.51 -10.03
CA GLY A 225 -0.24 6.45 -8.61
C GLY A 225 -1.38 6.65 -7.62
N HIS A 226 -2.39 7.48 -7.94
CA HIS A 226 -3.54 7.65 -7.05
C HIS A 226 -4.47 6.43 -7.07
N PRO A 227 -4.91 5.88 -8.22
CA PRO A 227 -5.67 4.63 -8.22
C PRO A 227 -4.91 3.45 -7.59
N GLU A 228 -3.58 3.43 -7.64
CA GLU A 228 -2.77 2.39 -7.02
C GLU A 228 -3.01 2.28 -5.51
N VAL A 229 -3.12 3.41 -4.80
CA VAL A 229 -3.42 3.38 -3.35
C VAL A 229 -4.81 2.80 -3.06
N TYR A 230 -5.76 2.99 -4.00
CA TYR A 230 -7.09 2.36 -3.89
C TYR A 230 -7.05 0.88 -4.27
N ILE A 231 -6.23 0.44 -5.21
CA ILE A 231 -6.00 -0.99 -5.51
C ILE A 231 -5.51 -1.72 -4.26
N ILE A 232 -4.66 -1.08 -3.45
CA ILE A 232 -4.14 -1.64 -2.20
C ILE A 232 -5.22 -1.69 -1.11
N ILE A 233 -6.04 -0.65 -0.93
CA ILE A 233 -6.98 -0.57 0.18
C ILE A 233 -8.31 -1.30 -0.09
N LEU A 234 -8.76 -1.43 -1.34
CA LEU A 234 -10.04 -2.07 -1.67
C LEU A 234 -10.15 -3.53 -1.18
N PRO A 235 -9.13 -4.40 -1.35
CA PRO A 235 -9.14 -5.74 -0.76
C PRO A 235 -9.38 -5.72 0.76
N SER A 236 -8.76 -4.77 1.47
CA SER A 236 -8.96 -4.61 2.91
C SER A 236 -10.41 -4.34 3.27
N PHE A 237 -11.13 -3.55 2.48
CA PHE A 237 -12.56 -3.30 2.70
C PHE A 237 -13.40 -4.56 2.64
N GLY A 238 -13.07 -5.48 1.73
CA GLY A 238 -13.74 -6.79 1.63
C GLY A 238 -13.45 -7.68 2.83
N ILE A 239 -12.19 -7.78 3.22
CA ILE A 239 -11.71 -8.55 4.37
C ILE A 239 -12.39 -8.09 5.65
N ILE A 240 -12.32 -6.81 5.95
CA ILE A 240 -12.87 -6.22 7.17
C ILE A 240 -14.39 -6.38 7.24
N SER A 241 -15.09 -6.18 6.11
CA SER A 241 -16.55 -6.39 6.05
C SER A 241 -16.93 -7.82 6.40
N GLN A 242 -16.19 -8.80 5.91
CA GLN A 242 -16.43 -10.21 6.22
C GLN A 242 -16.19 -10.51 7.70
N ILE A 243 -15.06 -10.06 8.24
CA ILE A 243 -14.67 -10.34 9.63
C ILE A 243 -15.63 -9.69 10.62
N ILE A 244 -15.99 -8.42 10.42
CA ILE A 244 -16.97 -7.73 11.26
C ILE A 244 -18.30 -8.49 11.28
N SER A 245 -18.81 -8.92 10.13
CA SER A 245 -20.09 -9.63 10.09
C SER A 245 -20.06 -10.96 10.83
N VAL A 246 -18.95 -11.69 10.77
CA VAL A 246 -18.77 -12.97 11.47
C VAL A 246 -18.70 -12.78 12.97
N PHE A 247 -17.86 -11.87 13.46
CA PHE A 247 -17.64 -11.68 14.90
C PHE A 247 -18.73 -10.86 15.60
N ALA A 248 -19.51 -10.09 14.85
CA ALA A 248 -20.74 -9.47 15.35
C ALA A 248 -21.95 -10.39 15.28
N LYS A 249 -21.81 -11.59 14.71
CA LYS A 249 -22.92 -12.55 14.43
C LYS A 249 -24.13 -11.88 13.75
N LYS A 250 -23.87 -10.96 12.85
CA LYS A 250 -24.88 -10.13 12.21
C LYS A 250 -24.57 -9.95 10.73
N LYS A 251 -25.61 -9.97 9.89
CA LYS A 251 -25.46 -9.61 8.48
C LYS A 251 -24.95 -8.19 8.38
N ILE A 252 -24.08 -7.93 7.37
CA ILE A 252 -23.57 -6.58 7.15
C ILE A 252 -24.74 -5.61 6.89
N PHE A 253 -24.65 -4.44 7.53
CA PHE A 253 -25.67 -3.41 7.36
C PHE A 253 -25.59 -2.85 5.95
N SER A 254 -26.74 -2.72 5.29
CA SER A 254 -26.88 -2.16 3.94
C SER A 254 -25.85 -2.71 2.92
N TYR A 255 -25.96 -4.00 2.59
CA TYR A 255 -25.08 -4.69 1.64
C TYR A 255 -24.93 -3.95 0.29
N SER A 256 -26.03 -3.47 -0.30
CA SER A 256 -26.01 -2.77 -1.58
C SER A 256 -25.23 -1.45 -1.52
N SER A 257 -25.41 -0.66 -0.46
CA SER A 257 -24.66 0.58 -0.30
C SER A 257 -23.17 0.35 -0.14
N MET A 258 -22.75 -0.78 0.46
CA MET A 258 -21.35 -1.18 0.55
C MET A 258 -20.74 -1.46 -0.82
N ILE A 259 -21.46 -2.12 -1.72
CA ILE A 259 -21.00 -2.39 -3.09
C ILE A 259 -20.94 -1.09 -3.89
N TYR A 260 -22.01 -0.28 -3.87
CA TYR A 260 -22.02 0.99 -4.59
C TYR A 260 -20.93 1.93 -4.09
N ALA A 261 -20.62 1.94 -2.80
CA ALA A 261 -19.50 2.69 -2.26
C ALA A 261 -18.15 2.20 -2.82
N ILE A 262 -17.92 0.89 -2.93
CA ILE A 262 -16.68 0.35 -3.54
C ILE A 262 -16.56 0.77 -5.00
N ILE A 263 -17.64 0.66 -5.77
CA ILE A 263 -17.67 1.03 -7.19
C ILE A 263 -17.43 2.55 -7.37
N SER A 264 -18.12 3.37 -6.58
CA SER A 264 -17.98 4.83 -6.69
C SER A 264 -16.59 5.32 -6.29
N ILE A 265 -15.96 4.74 -5.25
CA ILE A 265 -14.57 5.04 -4.88
C ILE A 265 -13.62 4.71 -6.04
N SER A 266 -13.79 3.55 -6.67
CA SER A 266 -12.89 3.13 -7.76
C SER A 266 -13.04 4.01 -9.00
N ILE A 267 -14.26 4.41 -9.38
CA ILE A 267 -14.49 5.34 -10.49
C ILE A 267 -13.93 6.72 -10.16
N ALA A 268 -14.23 7.25 -8.96
CA ALA A 268 -13.73 8.55 -8.54
C ALA A 268 -12.19 8.58 -8.47
N SER A 269 -11.53 7.47 -8.14
CA SER A 269 -10.07 7.41 -8.09
C SER A 269 -9.40 7.76 -9.42
N LEU A 270 -10.07 7.55 -10.55
CA LEU A 270 -9.55 7.85 -11.88
C LEU A 270 -9.60 9.35 -12.26
N ILE A 271 -10.29 10.18 -11.49
CA ILE A 271 -10.51 11.61 -11.82
C ILE A 271 -9.92 12.57 -10.79
N VAL A 272 -9.16 12.10 -9.80
CA VAL A 272 -8.70 12.93 -8.67
C VAL A 272 -7.17 13.06 -8.57
N TRP A 273 -6.40 12.45 -9.46
CA TRP A 273 -4.93 12.37 -9.35
C TRP A 273 -4.21 13.72 -9.19
N GLY A 274 -4.80 14.82 -9.67
CA GLY A 274 -4.16 16.14 -9.67
C GLY A 274 -3.99 16.77 -8.28
N HIS A 275 -4.62 16.23 -7.22
CA HIS A 275 -4.36 16.70 -5.87
C HIS A 275 -2.94 16.40 -5.38
N HIS A 276 -2.22 15.48 -6.02
CA HIS A 276 -0.79 15.27 -5.77
C HIS A 276 0.10 16.36 -6.40
N MET A 277 -0.49 17.30 -7.13
CA MET A 277 0.22 18.29 -7.94
C MET A 277 -0.19 19.74 -7.63
N PHE A 278 -0.86 20.00 -6.51
CA PHE A 278 -1.33 21.36 -6.18
C PHE A 278 -0.19 22.39 -6.13
N VAL A 279 1.04 21.99 -5.84
CA VAL A 279 2.23 22.86 -5.77
C VAL A 279 3.09 22.75 -7.04
N SER A 280 2.66 22.03 -8.07
CA SER A 280 3.42 21.83 -9.32
C SER A 280 3.11 22.85 -10.43
N GLY A 281 2.45 23.97 -10.11
CA GLY A 281 2.08 24.98 -11.09
C GLY A 281 0.80 24.67 -11.88
N VAL A 282 -0.06 23.79 -11.39
CA VAL A 282 -1.36 23.49 -12.01
C VAL A 282 -2.25 24.73 -11.96
N PRO A 283 -2.98 25.09 -13.05
CA PRO A 283 -3.87 26.26 -13.09
C PRO A 283 -4.94 26.22 -12.01
N PHE A 284 -5.32 27.38 -11.47
CA PHE A 284 -6.31 27.51 -10.39
C PHE A 284 -7.63 26.76 -10.65
N LEU A 285 -8.14 26.84 -11.87
CA LEU A 285 -9.38 26.14 -12.25
C LEU A 285 -9.22 24.60 -12.11
N ALA A 286 -8.09 24.06 -12.53
CA ALA A 286 -7.81 22.64 -12.39
C ALA A 286 -7.58 22.25 -10.92
N GLN A 287 -6.90 23.10 -10.13
CA GLN A 287 -6.76 22.87 -8.68
C GLN A 287 -8.15 22.79 -8.01
N SER A 288 -9.05 23.73 -8.33
CA SER A 288 -10.42 23.73 -7.80
C SER A 288 -11.19 22.48 -8.20
N PHE A 289 -11.09 22.05 -9.45
CA PHE A 289 -11.72 20.83 -9.94
C PHE A 289 -11.22 19.59 -9.16
N PHE A 290 -9.91 19.39 -9.06
CA PHE A 290 -9.36 18.25 -8.35
C PHE A 290 -9.65 18.29 -6.85
N MET A 291 -9.69 19.47 -6.24
CA MET A 291 -10.07 19.66 -4.84
C MET A 291 -11.49 19.15 -4.59
N TYR A 292 -12.48 19.63 -5.35
CA TYR A 292 -13.88 19.21 -5.18
C TYR A 292 -14.07 17.73 -5.48
N CYS A 293 -13.50 17.20 -6.55
CA CYS A 293 -13.58 15.78 -6.87
C CYS A 293 -12.98 14.91 -5.77
N THR A 294 -11.87 15.33 -5.16
CA THR A 294 -11.24 14.59 -4.06
C THR A 294 -12.09 14.61 -2.80
N MET A 295 -12.66 15.76 -2.45
CA MET A 295 -13.57 15.88 -1.29
C MET A 295 -14.80 14.98 -1.45
N LEU A 296 -15.34 14.82 -2.65
CA LEU A 296 -16.48 13.94 -2.92
C LEU A 296 -16.21 12.47 -2.58
N ILE A 297 -14.96 12.00 -2.60
CA ILE A 297 -14.61 10.62 -2.21
C ILE A 297 -14.88 10.37 -0.72
N SER A 298 -14.91 11.41 0.10
CA SER A 298 -15.24 11.27 1.54
C SER A 298 -16.66 10.73 1.78
N ILE A 299 -17.59 10.96 0.87
CA ILE A 299 -18.99 10.50 0.99
C ILE A 299 -19.06 8.96 0.94
N PRO A 300 -18.63 8.27 -0.13
CA PRO A 300 -18.72 6.81 -0.17
C PRO A 300 -17.81 6.13 0.87
N THR A 301 -16.67 6.73 1.23
CA THR A 301 -15.82 6.21 2.30
C THR A 301 -16.51 6.32 3.66
N GLY A 302 -17.17 7.43 3.94
CA GLY A 302 -18.00 7.63 5.13
C GLY A 302 -19.15 6.62 5.22
N ILE A 303 -19.86 6.36 4.12
CA ILE A 303 -20.91 5.33 4.06
C ILE A 303 -20.38 3.98 4.50
N LYS A 304 -19.17 3.58 4.09
CA LYS A 304 -18.58 2.30 4.49
C LYS A 304 -18.28 2.25 5.98
N VAL A 305 -17.69 3.30 6.53
CA VAL A 305 -17.37 3.39 7.97
C VAL A 305 -18.66 3.29 8.80
N PHE A 306 -19.70 4.06 8.46
CA PHE A 306 -20.99 3.97 9.15
C PHE A 306 -21.63 2.59 9.04
N ASN A 307 -21.59 1.95 7.88
CA ASN A 307 -22.13 0.60 7.71
C ASN A 307 -21.37 -0.45 8.56
N TRP A 308 -20.03 -0.34 8.72
CA TRP A 308 -19.29 -1.18 9.66
C TRP A 308 -19.71 -0.91 11.11
N MET A 309 -19.83 0.36 11.52
CA MET A 309 -20.29 0.72 12.86
C MET A 309 -21.71 0.22 13.14
N PHE A 310 -22.64 0.36 12.20
CA PHE A 310 -24.01 -0.16 12.34
C PHE A 310 -24.08 -1.70 12.32
N THR A 311 -23.13 -2.36 11.67
CA THR A 311 -23.01 -3.82 11.75
C THR A 311 -22.56 -4.25 13.15
N ILE A 312 -21.61 -3.53 13.76
CA ILE A 312 -21.13 -3.77 15.12
C ILE A 312 -22.22 -3.42 16.16
N TRP A 313 -22.98 -2.34 15.92
CA TRP A 313 -24.00 -1.84 16.83
C TRP A 313 -25.05 -2.91 17.12
N ARG A 314 -25.31 -3.20 18.42
CA ARG A 314 -26.23 -4.24 18.88
C ARG A 314 -25.91 -5.65 18.34
N GLY A 315 -24.67 -5.94 17.96
CA GLY A 315 -24.19 -7.29 17.66
C GLY A 315 -23.73 -8.04 18.90
N PHE A 316 -23.66 -9.36 18.84
CA PHE A 316 -22.99 -10.18 19.86
C PHE A 316 -21.49 -10.16 19.58
N LEU A 317 -20.75 -9.30 20.27
CA LEU A 317 -19.35 -9.07 19.98
C LEU A 317 -18.45 -10.11 20.65
N TYR A 318 -17.65 -10.77 19.85
CA TYR A 318 -16.57 -11.64 20.31
C TYR A 318 -15.23 -10.96 20.03
N PHE A 319 -14.55 -10.52 21.11
CA PHE A 319 -13.26 -9.83 21.03
C PHE A 319 -12.09 -10.81 20.87
N GLU A 320 -12.15 -11.59 19.78
CA GLU A 320 -11.03 -12.41 19.35
C GLU A 320 -10.03 -11.59 18.51
N THR A 321 -8.84 -12.12 18.33
CA THR A 321 -7.73 -11.41 17.65
C THR A 321 -8.10 -10.89 16.25
N PRO A 322 -8.77 -11.65 15.34
CA PRO A 322 -9.16 -11.12 14.05
C PRO A 322 -10.06 -9.89 14.14
N PHE A 323 -11.01 -9.90 15.09
CA PHE A 323 -11.93 -8.79 15.28
C PHE A 323 -11.24 -7.57 15.89
N LEU A 324 -10.28 -7.74 16.81
CA LEU A 324 -9.48 -6.65 17.35
C LEU A 324 -8.71 -5.93 16.23
N PHE A 325 -8.06 -6.68 15.33
CA PHE A 325 -7.39 -6.10 14.16
C PHE A 325 -8.37 -5.39 13.22
N ALA A 326 -9.60 -5.91 13.07
CA ALA A 326 -10.63 -5.24 12.28
C ALA A 326 -11.08 -3.90 12.90
N LEU A 327 -11.20 -3.82 14.22
CA LEU A 327 -11.46 -2.57 14.94
C LEU A 327 -10.30 -1.58 14.81
N GLY A 328 -9.07 -2.07 14.94
CA GLY A 328 -7.86 -1.27 14.72
C GLY A 328 -7.80 -0.70 13.29
N PHE A 329 -8.19 -1.49 12.29
CA PHE A 329 -8.33 -1.01 10.90
C PHE A 329 -9.27 0.21 10.83
N ILE A 330 -10.47 0.10 11.41
CA ILE A 330 -11.45 1.21 11.39
C ILE A 330 -10.86 2.45 12.07
N PHE A 331 -10.18 2.28 13.21
CA PHE A 331 -9.56 3.38 13.93
C PHE A 331 -8.52 4.11 13.06
N PHE A 332 -7.56 3.39 12.48
CA PHE A 332 -6.52 3.98 11.63
C PHE A 332 -7.11 4.61 10.36
N PHE A 333 -8.10 3.96 9.77
CA PHE A 333 -8.75 4.45 8.57
C PHE A 333 -9.53 5.75 8.79
N ILE A 334 -10.18 5.92 9.95
CA ILE A 334 -10.89 7.16 10.30
C ILE A 334 -9.91 8.33 10.48
N ILE A 335 -8.85 8.14 11.27
CA ILE A 335 -7.86 9.20 11.52
C ILE A 335 -7.15 9.59 10.22
N GLY A 336 -6.72 8.59 9.46
CA GLY A 336 -6.11 8.82 8.15
C GLY A 336 -7.08 9.48 7.16
N GLY A 337 -8.38 9.16 7.21
CA GLY A 337 -9.41 9.78 6.39
C GLY A 337 -9.57 11.28 6.69
N PHE A 338 -9.59 11.67 7.96
CA PHE A 338 -9.65 13.10 8.35
C PHE A 338 -8.41 13.86 7.89
N SER A 339 -7.22 13.32 8.04
CA SER A 339 -6.00 13.96 7.53
C SER A 339 -6.01 14.06 5.98
N GLY A 340 -6.67 13.11 5.28
CA GLY A 340 -6.87 13.17 3.84
C GLY A 340 -7.81 14.28 3.39
N ILE A 341 -8.87 14.56 4.14
CA ILE A 341 -9.78 15.69 3.87
C ILE A 341 -9.02 17.02 4.01
N LEU A 342 -8.13 17.15 4.99
CA LEU A 342 -7.28 18.34 5.13
C LEU A 342 -6.36 18.53 3.91
N LEU A 343 -5.69 17.46 3.47
CA LEU A 343 -4.80 17.49 2.30
C LEU A 343 -5.54 17.64 0.97
N SER A 344 -6.83 17.31 0.90
CA SER A 344 -7.63 17.49 -0.31
C SER A 344 -7.93 18.96 -0.59
N SER A 345 -7.82 19.84 0.41
CA SER A 345 -8.02 21.28 0.29
C SER A 345 -6.73 21.94 -0.22
N ALA A 346 -6.73 22.45 -1.46
CA ALA A 346 -5.57 23.08 -2.05
C ALA A 346 -4.98 24.23 -1.21
N PRO A 347 -5.78 25.15 -0.61
CA PRO A 347 -5.24 26.18 0.27
C PRO A 347 -4.51 25.66 1.50
N LEU A 348 -4.90 24.49 2.02
CA LEU A 348 -4.22 23.86 3.16
C LEU A 348 -3.03 23.03 2.70
N ASP A 349 -3.15 22.34 1.56
CA ASP A 349 -2.07 21.51 1.04
C ASP A 349 -0.80 22.31 0.69
N ILE A 350 -0.92 23.59 0.31
CA ILE A 350 0.23 24.48 0.10
C ILE A 350 1.18 24.48 1.30
N PHE A 351 0.66 24.41 2.52
CA PHE A 351 1.46 24.41 3.75
C PHE A 351 1.96 23.01 4.14
N TYR A 352 1.20 21.97 3.79
CA TYR A 352 1.49 20.60 4.24
C TYR A 352 2.12 19.71 3.17
N HIS A 353 2.05 20.13 1.91
CA HIS A 353 2.65 19.40 0.79
C HIS A 353 4.15 19.21 1.01
N GLY A 354 4.63 17.99 0.79
CA GLY A 354 6.05 17.68 0.96
C GLY A 354 6.55 17.68 2.42
N THR A 355 5.67 17.73 3.42
CA THR A 355 6.00 17.66 4.85
C THR A 355 5.75 16.27 5.44
N TYR A 356 6.12 16.07 6.70
CA TYR A 356 5.81 14.86 7.47
C TYR A 356 4.32 14.65 7.71
N PHE A 357 3.47 15.68 7.50
CA PHE A 357 2.02 15.51 7.57
C PHE A 357 1.51 14.54 6.49
N VAL A 358 2.01 14.67 5.27
CA VAL A 358 1.69 13.73 4.18
C VAL A 358 2.19 12.33 4.52
N VAL A 359 3.38 12.21 5.13
CA VAL A 359 3.94 10.91 5.56
C VAL A 359 3.04 10.26 6.60
N ALA A 360 2.57 11.01 7.59
CA ALA A 360 1.64 10.52 8.59
C ALA A 360 0.32 10.05 7.96
N HIS A 361 -0.26 10.87 7.08
CA HIS A 361 -1.51 10.56 6.39
C HIS A 361 -1.45 9.21 5.67
N PHE A 362 -0.52 9.01 4.75
CA PHE A 362 -0.51 7.77 3.97
C PHE A 362 -0.10 6.56 4.80
N HIS A 363 0.69 6.72 5.88
CA HIS A 363 0.96 5.62 6.80
C HIS A 363 -0.27 5.20 7.60
N TYR A 364 -1.16 6.11 7.94
CA TYR A 364 -2.43 5.77 8.59
C TYR A 364 -3.39 5.07 7.64
N ILE A 365 -3.60 5.61 6.43
CA ILE A 365 -4.54 5.03 5.45
C ILE A 365 -3.99 3.74 4.83
N MET A 366 -2.81 3.81 4.24
CA MET A 366 -2.31 2.73 3.40
C MET A 366 -1.58 1.67 4.22
N VAL A 367 -0.64 2.07 5.08
CA VAL A 367 0.22 1.12 5.78
C VAL A 367 -0.50 0.50 6.96
N SER A 368 -0.91 1.30 7.94
CA SER A 368 -1.52 0.79 9.18
C SER A 368 -2.81 0.04 8.88
N SER A 369 -3.72 0.63 8.08
CA SER A 369 -4.97 -0.03 7.75
C SER A 369 -4.75 -1.33 6.96
N SER A 370 -3.89 -1.34 5.94
CA SER A 370 -3.67 -2.57 5.15
C SER A 370 -3.01 -3.67 5.97
N ILE A 371 -2.00 -3.35 6.80
CA ILE A 371 -1.35 -4.33 7.69
C ILE A 371 -2.37 -4.92 8.66
N PHE A 372 -3.23 -4.10 9.26
CA PHE A 372 -4.26 -4.57 10.18
C PHE A 372 -5.28 -5.49 9.47
N SER A 373 -5.63 -5.19 8.23
CA SER A 373 -6.51 -6.06 7.45
C SER A 373 -5.84 -7.39 7.08
N ILE A 374 -4.54 -7.37 6.73
CA ILE A 374 -3.76 -8.57 6.43
C ILE A 374 -3.67 -9.47 7.68
N TYR A 375 -3.36 -8.90 8.87
CA TYR A 375 -3.31 -9.67 10.11
C TYR A 375 -4.69 -10.17 10.53
N SER A 376 -5.73 -9.35 10.40
CA SER A 376 -7.11 -9.75 10.65
C SER A 376 -7.50 -10.95 9.78
N CYS A 377 -7.18 -10.89 8.50
CA CYS A 377 -7.41 -11.96 7.53
C CYS A 377 -6.60 -13.22 7.87
N TRP A 378 -5.34 -13.06 8.20
CA TRP A 378 -4.44 -14.15 8.57
C TRP A 378 -4.94 -14.92 9.79
N TYR A 379 -5.23 -14.24 10.89
CA TYR A 379 -5.72 -14.88 12.11
C TYR A 379 -7.09 -15.54 11.94
N TYR A 380 -7.91 -15.06 11.02
CA TYR A 380 -9.22 -15.65 10.72
C TYR A 380 -9.11 -16.86 9.79
N TRP A 381 -8.41 -16.75 8.68
CA TRP A 381 -8.40 -17.75 7.64
C TRP A 381 -7.35 -18.86 7.82
N SER A 382 -6.20 -18.59 8.45
CA SER A 382 -5.17 -19.60 8.59
C SER A 382 -5.57 -20.79 9.47
N PRO A 383 -6.34 -20.64 10.57
CA PRO A 383 -6.88 -21.79 11.29
C PRO A 383 -7.80 -22.67 10.43
N ILE A 384 -8.56 -22.04 9.53
CA ILE A 384 -9.48 -22.73 8.64
C ILE A 384 -8.72 -23.51 7.55
N ILE A 385 -7.72 -22.86 6.94
CA ILE A 385 -6.98 -23.39 5.80
C ILE A 385 -5.92 -24.41 6.25
N PHE A 386 -5.13 -24.09 7.29
CA PHE A 386 -3.99 -24.88 7.73
C PHE A 386 -4.26 -25.70 9.01
N LYS A 387 -5.44 -25.58 9.61
CA LYS A 387 -5.83 -26.24 10.86
C LYS A 387 -4.91 -25.94 12.05
N VAL A 388 -4.27 -24.78 12.05
CA VAL A 388 -3.36 -24.32 13.11
C VAL A 388 -4.15 -23.56 14.17
N LYS A 389 -3.87 -23.83 15.46
CA LYS A 389 -4.43 -23.06 16.58
C LYS A 389 -3.40 -22.04 17.06
N PHE A 390 -3.78 -20.78 17.12
CA PHE A 390 -2.97 -19.74 17.75
C PHE A 390 -3.23 -19.64 19.25
N ASN A 391 -2.21 -19.30 20.01
CA ASN A 391 -2.38 -18.97 21.43
C ASN A 391 -3.06 -17.60 21.54
N ASP A 392 -4.24 -17.54 22.19
CA ASP A 392 -5.07 -16.34 22.26
C ASP A 392 -4.34 -15.17 22.97
N PHE A 393 -3.64 -15.43 24.07
CA PHE A 393 -2.89 -14.42 24.79
C PHE A 393 -1.81 -13.78 23.89
N ARG A 394 -1.01 -14.60 23.22
CA ARG A 394 0.08 -14.10 22.34
C ARG A 394 -0.48 -13.34 21.13
N SER A 395 -1.57 -13.82 20.57
CA SER A 395 -2.22 -13.16 19.42
C SER A 395 -2.80 -11.79 19.81
N LYS A 396 -3.47 -11.69 20.96
CA LYS A 396 -3.96 -10.40 21.49
C LYS A 396 -2.81 -9.48 21.90
N PHE A 397 -1.73 -10.01 22.45
CA PHE A 397 -0.54 -9.23 22.72
C PHE A 397 0.07 -8.64 21.46
N HIS A 398 0.12 -9.41 20.36
CA HIS A 398 0.50 -8.89 19.03
C HIS A 398 -0.35 -7.69 18.63
N PHE A 399 -1.67 -7.82 18.72
CA PHE A 399 -2.54 -6.70 18.37
C PHE A 399 -2.19 -5.44 19.17
N TRP A 400 -2.12 -5.53 20.51
CA TRP A 400 -1.92 -4.35 21.34
C TRP A 400 -0.55 -3.70 21.10
N VAL A 401 0.50 -4.49 21.01
CA VAL A 401 1.85 -3.98 20.74
C VAL A 401 1.90 -3.30 19.37
N THR A 402 1.37 -3.93 18.34
CA THR A 402 1.35 -3.35 17.00
C THR A 402 0.51 -2.07 16.98
N PHE A 403 -0.65 -2.06 17.63
CA PHE A 403 -1.54 -0.91 17.68
C PHE A 403 -0.87 0.30 18.34
N PHE A 404 -0.28 0.13 19.51
CA PHE A 404 0.36 1.24 20.23
C PHE A 404 1.60 1.76 19.53
N PHE A 405 2.51 0.88 19.11
CA PHE A 405 3.76 1.34 18.47
C PHE A 405 3.55 1.94 17.09
N LEU A 406 2.54 1.52 16.32
CA LEU A 406 2.15 2.22 15.08
C LEU A 406 1.64 3.64 15.38
N ASN A 407 0.77 3.79 16.38
CA ASN A 407 0.31 5.12 16.78
C ASN A 407 1.46 6.00 17.25
N PHE A 408 2.33 5.51 18.14
CA PHE A 408 3.47 6.27 18.66
C PHE A 408 4.52 6.59 17.59
N SER A 409 4.62 5.78 16.52
CA SER A 409 5.52 6.06 15.43
C SER A 409 4.93 7.08 14.44
N PHE A 410 3.65 6.97 14.06
CA PHE A 410 3.10 7.76 12.95
C PHE A 410 2.25 8.96 13.40
N PHE A 411 1.57 8.90 14.54
CA PHE A 411 0.76 10.03 15.00
C PHE A 411 1.57 11.30 15.24
N PRO A 412 2.75 11.25 15.90
CA PRO A 412 3.57 12.44 16.09
C PRO A 412 4.11 13.05 14.81
N MET A 413 4.15 12.30 13.70
CA MET A 413 4.53 12.85 12.39
C MET A 413 3.54 13.90 11.87
N HIS A 414 2.26 13.86 12.28
CA HIS A 414 1.31 14.94 11.99
C HIS A 414 1.77 16.27 12.62
N PHE A 415 2.22 16.23 13.87
CA PHE A 415 2.75 17.42 14.57
C PHE A 415 4.04 17.93 13.92
N LEU A 416 4.94 17.03 13.51
CA LEU A 416 6.14 17.41 12.76
C LEU A 416 5.76 18.14 11.45
N GLY A 417 4.75 17.62 10.75
CA GLY A 417 4.26 18.21 9.53
C GLY A 417 3.57 19.57 9.75
N PHE A 418 2.76 19.72 10.81
CA PHE A 418 2.18 21.01 11.19
C PHE A 418 3.24 22.07 11.52
N LYS A 419 4.39 21.64 12.05
CA LYS A 419 5.54 22.52 12.29
C LYS A 419 6.42 22.75 11.06
N GLY A 420 6.05 22.20 9.90
CA GLY A 420 6.72 22.41 8.62
C GLY A 420 7.94 21.54 8.36
N MET A 421 8.18 20.44 9.11
CA MET A 421 9.32 19.56 8.83
C MET A 421 9.16 18.90 7.45
N PRO A 422 10.10 19.15 6.49
CA PRO A 422 10.02 18.56 5.16
C PRO A 422 10.36 17.06 5.19
N ARG A 423 9.74 16.27 4.28
CA ARG A 423 10.10 14.87 4.08
C ARG A 423 11.34 14.71 3.20
N ARG A 424 12.04 13.59 3.33
CA ARG A 424 13.22 13.21 2.54
C ARG A 424 14.47 14.06 2.80
N TYR A 425 14.52 14.85 3.87
CA TYR A 425 15.71 15.55 4.33
C TYR A 425 16.42 14.69 5.37
N PHE A 426 17.75 14.60 5.24
CA PHE A 426 18.59 13.77 6.10
C PHE A 426 18.89 14.44 7.46
N ASP A 427 18.74 15.74 7.56
CA ASP A 427 18.96 16.51 8.78
C ASP A 427 17.84 17.54 9.01
N TYR A 428 17.73 18.06 10.22
CA TYR A 428 16.64 18.93 10.63
C TYR A 428 17.06 19.86 11.78
N PRO A 429 16.41 21.03 11.96
CA PRO A 429 16.64 21.93 13.10
C PRO A 429 16.35 21.29 14.46
N VAL A 430 17.10 21.73 15.49
CA VAL A 430 17.07 21.17 16.85
C VAL A 430 15.68 21.07 17.49
N TYR A 431 14.76 21.96 17.14
CA TYR A 431 13.40 21.97 17.71
C TYR A 431 12.52 20.79 17.30
N TYR A 432 12.91 20.03 16.25
CA TYR A 432 12.24 18.76 15.90
C TYR A 432 12.81 17.54 16.62
N ASN A 433 13.91 17.70 17.39
CA ASN A 433 14.68 16.59 17.93
C ASN A 433 13.85 15.68 18.87
N PHE A 434 13.04 16.28 19.74
CA PHE A 434 12.18 15.51 20.67
C PHE A 434 11.25 14.55 19.91
N TYR A 435 10.54 15.04 18.89
CA TYR A 435 9.62 14.21 18.11
C TYR A 435 10.34 13.11 17.34
N ASN A 436 11.48 13.44 16.71
CA ASN A 436 12.25 12.47 15.95
C ASN A 436 12.84 11.36 16.82
N ARG A 437 13.35 11.69 18.01
CA ARG A 437 13.78 10.69 19.00
C ARG A 437 12.63 9.77 19.42
N PHE A 438 11.49 10.35 19.78
CA PHE A 438 10.32 9.58 20.21
C PHE A 438 9.83 8.63 19.11
N ILE A 439 9.70 9.11 17.88
CA ILE A 439 9.32 8.31 16.72
C ILE A 439 10.34 7.19 16.48
N THR A 440 11.63 7.49 16.56
CA THR A 440 12.69 6.51 16.30
C THR A 440 12.65 5.36 17.28
N TYR A 441 12.60 5.63 18.58
CA TYR A 441 12.51 4.56 19.57
C TYR A 441 11.28 3.67 19.37
N ASN A 442 10.11 4.27 19.12
CA ASN A 442 8.89 3.51 18.88
C ASN A 442 8.94 2.70 17.59
N SER A 443 9.60 3.22 16.54
CA SER A 443 9.80 2.48 15.28
C SER A 443 10.71 1.26 15.47
N PHE A 444 11.74 1.35 16.31
CA PHE A 444 12.59 0.20 16.66
C PHE A 444 11.82 -0.87 17.43
N PHE A 445 11.03 -0.48 18.43
CA PHE A 445 10.16 -1.43 19.12
C PHE A 445 9.15 -2.09 18.16
N LEU A 446 8.52 -1.30 17.30
CA LEU A 446 7.61 -1.82 16.28
C LEU A 446 8.32 -2.88 15.42
N GLY A 447 9.49 -2.55 14.85
CA GLY A 447 10.27 -3.46 14.00
C GLY A 447 10.66 -4.75 14.72
N PHE A 448 11.16 -4.65 15.95
CA PHE A 448 11.51 -5.81 16.76
C PHE A 448 10.31 -6.75 16.96
N PHE A 449 9.17 -6.21 17.35
CA PHE A 449 7.97 -7.02 17.56
C PHE A 449 7.42 -7.61 16.25
N GLN A 450 7.52 -6.92 15.10
CA GLN A 450 7.11 -7.50 13.83
C GLN A 450 7.99 -8.69 13.43
N ILE A 451 9.31 -8.63 13.64
CA ILE A 451 10.23 -9.77 13.40
C ILE A 451 9.89 -10.94 14.35
N TYR A 452 9.67 -10.66 15.63
CA TYR A 452 9.27 -11.67 16.62
C TYR A 452 7.99 -12.38 16.18
N TYR A 453 6.99 -11.62 15.71
CA TYR A 453 5.72 -12.17 15.26
C TYR A 453 5.83 -12.94 13.96
N PHE A 454 6.64 -12.47 13.02
CA PHE A 454 6.91 -13.22 11.82
C PHE A 454 7.41 -14.64 12.16
N TYR A 455 8.40 -14.74 13.03
CA TYR A 455 8.89 -16.01 13.51
C TYR A 455 7.80 -16.85 14.19
N TYR A 456 7.02 -16.23 15.07
CA TYR A 456 6.04 -16.91 15.90
C TYR A 456 4.79 -17.38 15.15
N ILE A 457 4.33 -16.62 14.17
CA ILE A 457 3.11 -16.88 13.39
C ILE A 457 3.40 -17.78 12.18
N PHE A 458 4.53 -17.57 11.51
CA PHE A 458 4.88 -18.26 10.28
C PHE A 458 5.62 -19.58 10.50
N PHE A 459 6.52 -19.62 11.46
CA PHE A 459 7.35 -20.81 11.69
C PHE A 459 6.51 -22.08 11.98
N PRO A 460 5.42 -22.05 12.76
CA PRO A 460 4.59 -23.23 12.98
C PRO A 460 3.90 -23.74 11.69
N ILE A 461 3.68 -22.88 10.70
CA ILE A 461 3.04 -23.26 9.43
C ILE A 461 4.06 -23.80 8.44
N LEU A 462 5.32 -23.36 8.54
CA LEU A 462 6.43 -23.89 7.74
C LEU A 462 6.83 -25.32 8.15
N CYS A 463 6.47 -25.73 9.36
CA CYS A 463 6.77 -27.07 9.90
C CYS A 463 5.67 -28.11 9.60
N PHE A 464 4.60 -27.71 8.92
CA PHE A 464 3.52 -28.59 8.44
C PHE A 464 3.57 -28.73 6.93
#